data_6f0c8b91d5bd80f0d6763ba03d048a3a
#
_entry.id   6f0c8b91d5bd80f0d6763ba03d048a3a
#
_cell.length_a   1.000
_cell.length_b   1.000
_cell.length_c   1.000
_cell.angle_alpha   90.00
_cell.angle_beta   90.00
_cell.angle_gamma   90.00
#
_symmetry.space_group_name_H-M   'P 1'
#
loop_
_entity.id
_entity.type
_entity.pdbx_description
1 polymer ?
#
loop_
_entity_poly.entity_id
_entity_poly.type
_entity_poly.pdbx_seq_one_letter_code
_entity_poly.pdbx_strand_id
1 'polypeptide(L)'
;YAYNIFLIIILFIMKINNNSKIVLLIDGHYLMFRSWFGIPNPMINNNGIEVRAIYGFFNTTFRLLNTLNPTHLAFVFDPKGPTFRNELYNEYKANRSETPEELKKQLEIITTKLPSTNIKSIIINNYEADDVLGTIGKTLGVGNTKVLIYSGDSDLHQLIDDNIHIITTSRNGEIIEYNKNLINEVYDGLNPNQIVDFKSLTGDSSDNIPGIPGVGKKTAIKLLNEFKTLDSLSENLNLIKQEKLKNNLLENFNNSIKAKQLIELYLEVPVEINLNDIEINNINNESLISFLKELNFNSLIKRLGKINISDSFGSNNDNKNDGDKITNKYKNDEDEITFEVINSISKLNDLIEILLQKKEFAIDTETSSLDVMNNELVGISFSYGESTGYYLPFNHVKENNLPLKESLELLKPILESSEILKIAHNINFDFSVLNTTYINHNITINIKNFNFDTLIAANLLGYRNIGLKELVKDLFNIDLEPITNIIGKGKSQISIGEKPVNEIAKYAINDAYFTYKLKQKFDNELSNNNLNKLFDELEIKLIPILIQMQSEGMPINLNLLNELQNEFLNKINTIENNTKSLIQEEINLNSPQQLSKILFEKLNLSTENIKKTKLGYSTG
;
A
#
# COMPACT_ATOMS: atom_id res chain seq x y z
N TYR A 1 -28.57 -1.58 44.25
CA TYR A 1 -27.26 -1.38 44.90
C TYR A 1 -26.19 -2.32 44.33
N ALA A 2 -26.45 -3.66 44.25
CA ALA A 2 -25.49 -4.63 43.71
C ALA A 2 -25.16 -4.39 42.21
N TYR A 3 -26.13 -3.98 41.41
CA TYR A 3 -25.95 -3.69 39.99
C TYR A 3 -25.06 -2.44 39.74
N ASN A 4 -25.23 -1.42 40.57
CA ASN A 4 -24.38 -0.19 40.49
C ASN A 4 -22.95 -0.45 40.99
N ILE A 5 -22.76 -1.33 41.99
CA ILE A 5 -21.43 -1.74 42.44
C ILE A 5 -20.72 -2.58 41.35
N PHE A 6 -21.45 -3.47 40.70
CA PHE A 6 -20.93 -4.29 39.59
C PHE A 6 -20.57 -3.44 38.38
N LEU A 7 -21.38 -2.41 38.06
CA LEU A 7 -21.08 -1.44 37.00
C LEU A 7 -19.85 -0.56 37.33
N ILE A 8 -19.72 -0.15 38.58
CA ILE A 8 -18.55 0.62 39.09
C ILE A 8 -17.31 -0.26 39.08
N ILE A 9 -17.40 -1.54 39.44
CA ILE A 9 -16.30 -2.49 39.37
C ILE A 9 -15.92 -2.76 37.92
N ILE A 10 -16.88 -2.94 37.00
CA ILE A 10 -16.61 -3.07 35.57
C ILE A 10 -15.98 -1.80 35.00
N LEU A 11 -16.48 -0.61 35.34
CA LEU A 11 -15.88 0.69 34.94
C LEU A 11 -14.50 0.90 35.56
N PHE A 12 -14.28 0.42 36.79
CA PHE A 12 -12.98 0.47 37.46
C PHE A 12 -11.98 -0.53 36.82
N ILE A 13 -12.43 -1.75 36.48
CA ILE A 13 -11.65 -2.76 35.75
C ILE A 13 -11.38 -2.26 34.31
N MET A 14 -12.36 -1.67 33.61
CA MET A 14 -12.15 -1.04 32.31
C MET A 14 -11.20 0.16 32.38
N LYS A 15 -11.21 0.93 33.47
CA LYS A 15 -10.30 2.06 33.70
C LYS A 15 -8.88 1.59 34.07
N ILE A 16 -8.73 0.43 34.70
CA ILE A 16 -7.44 -0.22 34.98
C ILE A 16 -6.87 -0.82 33.69
N ASN A 17 -7.70 -1.36 32.79
CA ASN A 17 -7.27 -1.86 31.47
C ASN A 17 -6.95 -0.74 30.45
N ASN A 18 -7.31 0.53 30.71
CA ASN A 18 -7.01 1.66 29.83
C ASN A 18 -5.62 2.29 30.07
N ASN A 19 -4.75 1.68 30.87
CA ASN A 19 -3.37 2.12 31.09
C ASN A 19 -2.33 1.23 30.38
N SER A 20 -2.70 0.50 29.34
CA SER A 20 -1.73 -0.24 28.52
C SER A 20 -0.91 0.77 27.70
N LYS A 21 0.39 0.84 27.96
CA LYS A 21 1.32 1.64 27.17
C LYS A 21 1.65 0.90 25.87
N ILE A 22 1.59 1.61 24.75
CA ILE A 22 2.03 1.07 23.44
C ILE A 22 3.27 1.84 23.04
N VAL A 23 4.39 1.14 22.93
CA VAL A 23 5.67 1.67 22.48
C VAL A 23 5.87 1.28 21.02
N LEU A 24 6.05 2.25 20.14
CA LEU A 24 6.41 2.04 18.74
C LEU A 24 7.91 2.31 18.56
N LEU A 25 8.67 1.26 18.29
CA LEU A 25 10.07 1.35 17.89
C LEU A 25 10.17 1.17 16.38
N ILE A 26 10.87 2.06 15.71
CA ILE A 26 10.99 2.02 14.25
C ILE A 26 12.45 1.84 13.86
N ASP A 27 12.72 0.82 13.06
CA ASP A 27 13.97 0.67 12.32
C ASP A 27 14.07 1.77 11.27
N GLY A 28 14.90 2.76 11.57
CA GLY A 28 15.04 3.97 10.76
C GLY A 28 15.71 3.70 9.41
N HIS A 29 16.72 2.81 9.37
CA HIS A 29 17.36 2.42 8.12
C HIS A 29 16.40 1.66 7.21
N TYR A 30 15.77 0.63 7.71
CA TYR A 30 14.74 -0.12 6.96
C TYR A 30 13.67 0.82 6.39
N LEU A 31 13.15 1.74 7.21
CA LEU A 31 12.10 2.66 6.77
C LEU A 31 12.60 3.63 5.68
N MET A 32 13.82 4.14 5.78
CA MET A 32 14.43 5.01 4.77
C MET A 32 14.69 4.26 3.46
N PHE A 33 15.26 3.05 3.51
CA PHE A 33 15.49 2.21 2.33
C PHE A 33 14.16 1.81 1.67
N ARG A 34 13.19 1.36 2.45
CA ARG A 34 11.85 1.04 1.95
C ARG A 34 11.19 2.24 1.25
N SER A 35 11.35 3.43 1.82
CA SER A 35 10.80 4.66 1.25
C SER A 35 11.49 5.06 -0.05
N TRP A 36 12.81 4.92 -0.10
CA TRP A 36 13.60 5.19 -1.29
C TRP A 36 13.20 4.32 -2.47
N PHE A 37 13.15 3.00 -2.27
CA PHE A 37 12.81 2.05 -3.34
C PHE A 37 11.29 1.95 -3.58
N GLY A 38 10.47 2.33 -2.62
CA GLY A 38 9.01 2.31 -2.74
C GLY A 38 8.42 3.51 -3.47
N ILE A 39 9.16 4.62 -3.60
CA ILE A 39 8.76 5.82 -4.35
C ILE A 39 9.59 5.87 -5.64
N PRO A 40 8.98 5.53 -6.80
CA PRO A 40 9.75 5.35 -8.04
C PRO A 40 10.33 6.66 -8.58
N ASN A 41 9.63 7.78 -8.42
CA ASN A 41 10.03 9.07 -8.96
C ASN A 41 10.82 9.89 -7.93
N PRO A 42 11.93 10.54 -8.30
CA PRO A 42 12.64 11.48 -7.45
C PRO A 42 11.73 12.63 -7.01
N MET A 43 11.82 13.03 -5.73
CA MET A 43 11.14 14.20 -5.18
C MET A 43 12.21 15.25 -4.87
N ILE A 44 12.20 16.34 -5.60
CA ILE A 44 13.19 17.42 -5.45
C ILE A 44 12.51 18.59 -4.72
N ASN A 45 13.09 19.04 -3.62
CA ASN A 45 12.62 20.25 -2.93
C ASN A 45 13.05 21.54 -3.63
N ASN A 46 12.58 22.70 -3.15
CA ASN A 46 12.92 24.00 -3.75
C ASN A 46 14.41 24.32 -3.72
N ASN A 47 15.20 23.62 -2.91
CA ASN A 47 16.66 23.81 -2.81
C ASN A 47 17.43 22.83 -3.72
N GLY A 48 16.74 22.08 -4.59
CA GLY A 48 17.35 21.11 -5.50
C GLY A 48 17.78 19.80 -4.83
N ILE A 49 17.39 19.54 -3.60
CA ILE A 49 17.76 18.33 -2.83
C ILE A 49 16.69 17.27 -3.05
N GLU A 50 17.12 16.04 -3.35
CA GLU A 50 16.20 14.90 -3.38
C GLU A 50 15.78 14.51 -1.97
N VAL A 51 14.45 14.32 -1.74
CA VAL A 51 13.86 14.14 -0.40
C VAL A 51 12.84 13.00 -0.31
N ARG A 52 12.71 12.14 -1.34
CA ARG A 52 11.66 11.08 -1.38
C ARG A 52 11.75 10.09 -0.22
N ALA A 53 12.97 9.72 0.22
CA ALA A 53 13.11 8.79 1.34
C ALA A 53 12.63 9.42 2.64
N ILE A 54 12.95 10.69 2.89
CA ILE A 54 12.48 11.44 4.08
C ILE A 54 10.96 11.64 4.01
N TYR A 55 10.41 11.92 2.83
CA TYR A 55 8.96 12.01 2.65
C TYR A 55 8.26 10.70 3.02
N GLY A 56 8.72 9.58 2.45
CA GLY A 56 8.17 8.25 2.75
C GLY A 56 8.33 7.85 4.21
N PHE A 57 9.44 8.25 4.84
CA PHE A 57 9.73 8.06 6.26
C PHE A 57 8.63 8.71 7.13
N PHE A 58 8.39 10.01 6.99
CA PHE A 58 7.34 10.69 7.75
C PHE A 58 5.93 10.25 7.37
N ASN A 59 5.67 10.02 6.09
CA ASN A 59 4.37 9.55 5.63
C ASN A 59 3.99 8.20 6.25
N THR A 60 4.94 7.27 6.33
CA THR A 60 4.72 5.96 6.97
C THR A 60 4.61 6.11 8.48
N THR A 61 5.48 6.91 9.10
CA THR A 61 5.43 7.20 10.54
C THR A 61 4.07 7.77 10.96
N PHE A 62 3.58 8.80 10.28
CA PHE A 62 2.28 9.41 10.60
C PHE A 62 1.12 8.44 10.40
N ARG A 63 1.20 7.56 9.40
CA ARG A 63 0.21 6.50 9.23
C ARG A 63 0.24 5.50 10.39
N LEU A 64 1.42 5.06 10.82
CA LEU A 64 1.56 4.16 11.96
C LEU A 64 1.04 4.81 13.25
N LEU A 65 1.34 6.08 13.49
CA LEU A 65 0.81 6.84 14.62
C LEU A 65 -0.72 6.87 14.63
N ASN A 66 -1.33 7.17 13.49
CA ASN A 66 -2.80 7.22 13.37
C ASN A 66 -3.46 5.85 13.50
N THR A 67 -2.84 4.79 12.98
CA THR A 67 -3.47 3.46 12.96
C THR A 67 -3.29 2.71 14.27
N LEU A 68 -2.10 2.81 14.88
CA LEU A 68 -1.74 2.05 16.08
C LEU A 68 -1.98 2.83 17.37
N ASN A 69 -2.13 4.15 17.26
CA ASN A 69 -2.31 5.08 18.38
C ASN A 69 -1.32 4.82 19.54
N PRO A 70 0.00 4.74 19.26
CA PRO A 70 0.99 4.48 20.29
C PRO A 70 1.12 5.66 21.25
N THR A 71 1.56 5.39 22.47
CA THR A 71 1.83 6.42 23.49
C THR A 71 3.29 6.87 23.47
N HIS A 72 4.17 6.05 22.90
CA HIS A 72 5.63 6.25 22.90
C HIS A 72 6.21 5.95 21.52
N LEU A 73 7.24 6.70 21.10
CA LEU A 73 7.90 6.57 19.80
C LEU A 73 9.41 6.75 19.92
N ALA A 74 10.17 5.84 19.30
CA ALA A 74 11.61 6.04 19.08
C ALA A 74 12.02 5.44 17.72
N PHE A 75 13.07 6.03 17.13
CA PHE A 75 13.75 5.51 15.95
C PHE A 75 15.12 4.97 16.33
N VAL A 76 15.51 3.88 15.71
CA VAL A 76 16.84 3.30 15.85
C VAL A 76 17.48 3.24 14.47
N PHE A 77 18.74 3.65 14.39
CA PHE A 77 19.51 3.64 13.14
C PHE A 77 20.82 2.90 13.34
N ASP A 78 21.32 2.26 12.27
CA ASP A 78 22.64 1.66 12.25
C ASP A 78 23.76 2.72 12.38
N PRO A 79 24.89 2.39 12.99
CA PRO A 79 26.04 3.26 13.05
C PRO A 79 26.70 3.42 11.68
N LYS A 80 27.47 4.49 11.52
CA LYS A 80 28.39 4.64 10.38
C LYS A 80 29.65 3.79 10.64
N GLY A 81 29.81 2.68 9.94
CA GLY A 81 30.99 1.84 10.03
C GLY A 81 30.70 0.38 10.41
N PRO A 82 31.77 -0.42 10.60
CA PRO A 82 31.63 -1.81 10.93
C PRO A 82 31.06 -2.04 12.33
N THR A 83 30.41 -3.18 12.52
CA THR A 83 29.90 -3.66 13.79
C THR A 83 30.71 -4.87 14.26
N PHE A 84 30.49 -5.34 15.48
CA PHE A 84 31.18 -6.52 16.03
C PHE A 84 30.99 -7.76 15.14
N ARG A 85 29.91 -7.86 14.35
CA ARG A 85 29.68 -8.96 13.40
C ARG A 85 30.70 -8.99 12.27
N ASN A 86 31.19 -7.83 11.83
CA ASN A 86 32.25 -7.76 10.84
C ASN A 86 33.60 -8.25 11.38
N GLU A 87 33.83 -8.13 12.71
CA GLU A 87 35.00 -8.69 13.36
C GLU A 87 34.92 -10.22 13.48
N LEU A 88 33.69 -10.75 13.71
CA LEU A 88 33.44 -12.19 13.77
C LEU A 88 33.51 -12.87 12.40
N TYR A 89 33.05 -12.15 11.33
CA TYR A 89 33.00 -12.69 9.99
C TYR A 89 33.22 -11.57 8.94
N ASN A 90 34.39 -11.53 8.33
CA ASN A 90 34.80 -10.48 7.41
C ASN A 90 33.88 -10.35 6.15
N GLU A 91 33.23 -11.45 5.75
CA GLU A 91 32.32 -11.46 4.60
C GLU A 91 30.87 -11.12 4.96
N TYR A 92 30.61 -10.78 6.22
CA TYR A 92 29.29 -10.40 6.69
C TYR A 92 28.78 -9.18 5.90
N LYS A 93 27.60 -9.34 5.27
CA LYS A 93 26.97 -8.30 4.41
C LYS A 93 27.82 -7.83 3.20
N ALA A 94 28.91 -8.54 2.84
CA ALA A 94 29.78 -8.15 1.72
C ALA A 94 29.11 -8.20 0.34
N ASN A 95 28.02 -8.92 0.21
CA ASN A 95 27.22 -9.03 -1.02
C ASN A 95 26.20 -7.89 -1.19
N ARG A 96 26.07 -6.96 -0.22
CA ARG A 96 25.15 -5.82 -0.31
C ARG A 96 25.71 -4.78 -1.28
N SER A 97 24.86 -4.25 -2.16
CA SER A 97 25.21 -3.13 -3.02
C SER A 97 25.43 -1.85 -2.21
N GLU A 98 26.28 -0.97 -2.73
CA GLU A 98 26.46 0.34 -2.09
C GLU A 98 25.17 1.12 -2.00
N THR A 99 24.97 1.81 -0.88
CA THR A 99 23.85 2.73 -0.69
C THR A 99 23.97 3.90 -1.66
N PRO A 100 22.91 4.26 -2.42
CA PRO A 100 22.91 5.41 -3.31
C PRO A 100 23.32 6.70 -2.59
N GLU A 101 24.12 7.53 -3.23
CA GLU A 101 24.66 8.77 -2.63
C GLU A 101 23.55 9.73 -2.14
N GLU A 102 22.48 9.85 -2.93
CA GLU A 102 21.33 10.67 -2.56
C GLU A 102 20.60 10.13 -1.33
N LEU A 103 20.56 8.82 -1.14
CA LEU A 103 19.98 8.20 0.06
C LEU A 103 20.90 8.39 1.28
N LYS A 104 22.24 8.32 1.10
CA LYS A 104 23.20 8.62 2.18
C LYS A 104 23.01 10.05 2.71
N LYS A 105 22.83 11.04 1.80
CA LYS A 105 22.54 12.43 2.18
C LYS A 105 21.24 12.55 2.96
N GLN A 106 20.20 11.85 2.53
CA GLN A 106 18.90 11.88 3.21
C GLN A 106 18.95 11.20 4.59
N LEU A 107 19.71 10.12 4.74
CA LEU A 107 20.00 9.49 6.05
C LEU A 107 20.74 10.47 6.98
N GLU A 108 21.69 11.22 6.48
CA GLU A 108 22.39 12.23 7.26
C GLU A 108 21.47 13.39 7.70
N ILE A 109 20.62 13.87 6.79
CA ILE A 109 19.63 14.90 7.11
C ILE A 109 18.69 14.42 8.22
N ILE A 110 18.10 13.23 8.08
CA ILE A 110 17.11 12.74 9.04
C ILE A 110 17.74 12.48 10.42
N THR A 111 18.91 11.82 10.48
CA THR A 111 19.58 11.52 11.74
C THR A 111 20.07 12.77 12.48
N THR A 112 20.40 13.84 11.74
CA THR A 112 20.82 15.12 12.32
C THR A 112 19.64 15.96 12.79
N LYS A 113 18.52 15.96 12.06
CA LYS A 113 17.36 16.85 12.31
C LYS A 113 16.35 16.29 13.29
N LEU A 114 16.14 14.96 13.34
CA LEU A 114 15.18 14.34 14.27
C LEU A 114 15.36 14.78 15.74
N PRO A 115 16.59 14.82 16.30
CA PRO A 115 16.77 15.24 17.69
C PRO A 115 16.24 16.64 17.98
N SER A 116 16.28 17.56 17.01
CA SER A 116 15.77 18.92 17.20
C SER A 116 14.24 18.98 17.33
N THR A 117 13.53 17.91 16.99
CA THR A 117 12.08 17.78 17.11
C THR A 117 11.65 17.07 18.40
N ASN A 118 12.58 16.77 19.30
CA ASN A 118 12.40 15.93 20.48
C ASN A 118 11.90 14.50 20.16
N ILE A 119 11.99 14.07 18.93
CA ILE A 119 11.78 12.66 18.57
C ILE A 119 13.07 11.92 18.86
N LYS A 120 13.01 10.92 19.75
CA LYS A 120 14.17 10.14 20.12
C LYS A 120 14.69 9.33 18.94
N SER A 121 15.92 9.58 18.53
CA SER A 121 16.67 8.77 17.56
C SER A 121 17.93 8.22 18.23
N ILE A 122 18.18 6.93 18.05
CA ILE A 122 19.20 6.18 18.76
C ILE A 122 20.15 5.56 17.75
N ILE A 123 21.45 5.80 17.96
CA ILE A 123 22.55 5.21 17.18
C ILE A 123 23.59 4.77 18.20
N ILE A 124 23.95 3.50 18.22
CA ILE A 124 24.99 2.97 19.14
C ILE A 124 26.12 2.39 18.30
N ASN A 125 27.32 2.90 18.49
CA ASN A 125 28.48 2.41 17.76
C ASN A 125 28.75 0.95 18.06
N ASN A 126 29.23 0.20 17.07
CA ASN A 126 29.55 -1.22 17.14
C ASN A 126 28.37 -2.20 17.22
N TYR A 127 27.11 -1.71 17.34
CA TYR A 127 25.91 -2.56 17.37
C TYR A 127 24.98 -2.18 16.21
N GLU A 128 24.32 -3.17 15.63
CA GLU A 128 23.31 -2.92 14.59
C GLU A 128 21.99 -2.44 15.19
N ALA A 129 21.18 -1.78 14.38
CA ALA A 129 19.86 -1.30 14.80
C ALA A 129 19.02 -2.43 15.42
N ASP A 130 19.11 -3.64 14.91
CA ASP A 130 18.36 -4.80 15.37
C ASP A 130 18.73 -5.21 16.82
N ASP A 131 20.03 -5.14 17.19
CA ASP A 131 20.48 -5.39 18.56
C ASP A 131 19.93 -4.34 19.52
N VAL A 132 19.96 -3.08 19.09
CA VAL A 132 19.45 -1.95 19.89
C VAL A 132 17.92 -2.05 20.03
N LEU A 133 17.20 -2.34 18.94
CA LEU A 133 15.75 -2.57 18.95
C LEU A 133 15.37 -3.73 19.88
N GLY A 134 16.13 -4.83 19.81
CA GLY A 134 15.95 -5.99 20.67
C GLY A 134 16.15 -5.66 22.15
N THR A 135 17.26 -4.97 22.48
CA THR A 135 17.58 -4.56 23.85
C THR A 135 16.51 -3.64 24.43
N ILE A 136 16.11 -2.61 23.67
CA ILE A 136 15.06 -1.67 24.09
C ILE A 136 13.71 -2.40 24.21
N GLY A 137 13.39 -3.25 23.23
CA GLY A 137 12.15 -4.02 23.23
C GLY A 137 12.01 -4.88 24.48
N LYS A 138 13.06 -5.61 24.86
CA LYS A 138 13.09 -6.45 26.08
C LYS A 138 13.08 -5.61 27.37
N THR A 139 13.76 -4.47 27.39
CA THR A 139 13.77 -3.56 28.54
C THR A 139 12.41 -2.95 28.82
N LEU A 140 11.71 -2.47 27.77
CA LEU A 140 10.44 -1.77 27.92
C LEU A 140 9.21 -2.68 27.83
N GLY A 141 9.33 -3.84 27.20
CA GLY A 141 8.23 -4.80 26.97
C GLY A 141 7.90 -5.64 28.20
N VAL A 142 7.65 -4.97 29.34
CA VAL A 142 7.38 -5.63 30.63
C VAL A 142 6.03 -5.19 31.20
N GLY A 143 5.38 -6.09 31.94
CA GLY A 143 4.08 -5.81 32.57
C GLY A 143 2.99 -5.50 31.53
N ASN A 144 2.34 -4.32 31.62
CA ASN A 144 1.27 -3.89 30.74
C ASN A 144 1.77 -3.05 29.53
N THR A 145 3.07 -3.06 29.23
CA THR A 145 3.65 -2.34 28.11
C THR A 145 3.76 -3.26 26.91
N LYS A 146 3.05 -2.91 25.81
CA LYS A 146 3.18 -3.58 24.51
C LYS A 146 4.22 -2.83 23.66
N VAL A 147 5.19 -3.55 23.12
CA VAL A 147 6.19 -3.01 22.19
C VAL A 147 5.91 -3.51 20.78
N LEU A 148 5.77 -2.58 19.85
CA LEU A 148 5.61 -2.83 18.43
C LEU A 148 6.89 -2.37 17.73
N ILE A 149 7.64 -3.28 17.12
CA ILE A 149 8.86 -2.97 16.37
C ILE A 149 8.53 -2.96 14.89
N TYR A 150 8.66 -1.80 14.23
CA TYR A 150 8.45 -1.68 12.80
C TYR A 150 9.75 -1.94 12.04
N SER A 151 9.85 -3.10 11.43
CA SER A 151 10.93 -3.50 10.51
C SER A 151 10.43 -4.57 9.53
N GLY A 152 11.17 -4.80 8.47
CA GLY A 152 10.96 -5.92 7.54
C GLY A 152 11.97 -7.04 7.73
N ASP A 153 12.88 -6.91 8.70
CA ASP A 153 13.88 -7.93 8.95
C ASP A 153 13.28 -9.09 9.75
N SER A 154 13.42 -10.28 9.20
CA SER A 154 12.93 -11.50 9.83
C SER A 154 13.80 -11.99 10.99
N ASP A 155 14.98 -11.41 11.19
CA ASP A 155 15.83 -11.73 12.35
C ASP A 155 15.20 -11.24 13.63
N LEU A 156 14.44 -10.16 13.58
CA LEU A 156 13.67 -9.63 14.70
C LEU A 156 12.55 -10.56 15.16
N HIS A 157 12.14 -11.56 14.37
CA HIS A 157 11.12 -12.53 14.76
C HIS A 157 11.53 -13.35 16.01
N GLN A 158 12.84 -13.46 16.31
CA GLN A 158 13.34 -14.10 17.52
C GLN A 158 12.95 -13.36 18.81
N LEU A 159 12.60 -12.07 18.71
CA LEU A 159 12.22 -11.23 19.86
C LEU A 159 10.77 -11.41 20.31
N ILE A 160 9.93 -11.99 19.44
CA ILE A 160 8.48 -12.03 19.65
C ILE A 160 8.12 -12.82 20.90
N ASP A 161 7.35 -12.18 21.77
CA ASP A 161 6.78 -12.79 22.97
C ASP A 161 5.34 -12.26 23.21
N ASP A 162 4.87 -12.25 24.47
CA ASP A 162 3.53 -11.77 24.77
C ASP A 162 3.39 -10.24 24.72
N ASN A 163 4.50 -9.52 24.90
CA ASN A 163 4.57 -8.07 24.94
C ASN A 163 5.24 -7.46 23.71
N ILE A 164 6.09 -8.20 22.99
CA ILE A 164 6.86 -7.71 21.84
C ILE A 164 6.32 -8.33 20.57
N HIS A 165 5.84 -7.50 19.65
CA HIS A 165 5.41 -7.91 18.31
C HIS A 165 6.20 -7.17 17.25
N ILE A 166 6.44 -7.82 16.11
CA ILE A 166 7.07 -7.21 14.95
C ILE A 166 5.98 -6.80 13.97
N ILE A 167 6.04 -5.57 13.49
CA ILE A 167 5.08 -5.07 12.52
C ILE A 167 5.79 -4.66 11.22
N THR A 168 5.16 -4.92 10.10
CA THR A 168 5.60 -4.46 8.79
C THR A 168 4.40 -4.02 7.95
N THR A 169 4.66 -3.54 6.76
CA THR A 169 3.58 -3.12 5.84
C THR A 169 3.64 -3.96 4.57
N SER A 170 2.52 -4.55 4.18
CA SER A 170 2.36 -5.26 2.91
C SER A 170 2.57 -4.35 1.70
N ARG A 171 2.60 -4.93 0.49
CA ARG A 171 2.65 -4.15 -0.76
C ARG A 171 1.40 -3.30 -0.96
N ASN A 172 0.26 -3.73 -0.43
CA ASN A 172 -1.01 -3.01 -0.50
C ASN A 172 -1.18 -1.97 0.62
N GLY A 173 -0.16 -1.77 1.45
CA GLY A 173 -0.20 -0.80 2.53
C GLY A 173 -0.79 -1.30 3.85
N GLU A 174 -1.29 -2.52 3.95
CA GLU A 174 -1.84 -3.10 5.18
C GLU A 174 -0.74 -3.38 6.21
N ILE A 175 -1.00 -3.12 7.48
CA ILE A 175 -0.09 -3.46 8.57
C ILE A 175 -0.22 -4.95 8.87
N ILE A 176 0.89 -5.66 8.82
CA ILE A 176 0.99 -7.06 9.24
C ILE A 176 1.67 -7.08 10.60
N GLU A 177 1.03 -7.68 11.59
CA GLU A 177 1.54 -7.84 12.95
C GLU A 177 1.94 -9.29 13.20
N TYR A 178 3.24 -9.54 13.30
CA TYR A 178 3.80 -10.84 13.65
C TYR A 178 3.79 -11.01 15.17
N ASN A 179 3.01 -11.95 15.63
CA ASN A 179 2.94 -12.45 16.99
C ASN A 179 3.26 -13.94 17.03
N LYS A 180 3.24 -14.57 18.20
CA LYS A 180 3.55 -16.01 18.35
C LYS A 180 2.69 -16.90 17.44
N ASN A 181 1.42 -16.58 17.25
CA ASN A 181 0.51 -17.39 16.43
C ASN A 181 0.88 -17.30 14.95
N LEU A 182 1.09 -16.10 14.43
CA LEU A 182 1.46 -15.91 13.03
C LEU A 182 2.85 -16.48 12.73
N ILE A 183 3.81 -16.41 13.67
CA ILE A 183 5.12 -17.07 13.51
C ILE A 183 4.96 -18.58 13.41
N ASN A 184 4.16 -19.18 14.27
CA ASN A 184 3.88 -20.60 14.24
C ASN A 184 3.25 -21.05 12.90
N GLU A 185 2.36 -20.24 12.33
CA GLU A 185 1.77 -20.48 11.02
C GLU A 185 2.79 -20.33 9.88
N VAL A 186 3.52 -19.21 9.84
CA VAL A 186 4.49 -18.89 8.76
C VAL A 186 5.67 -19.87 8.72
N TYR A 187 6.07 -20.40 9.87
CA TYR A 187 7.19 -21.34 10.02
C TYR A 187 6.74 -22.77 10.36
N ASP A 188 5.54 -23.17 9.95
CA ASP A 188 5.01 -24.53 10.00
C ASP A 188 5.24 -25.20 11.38
N GLY A 189 4.90 -24.55 12.48
CA GLY A 189 4.93 -25.07 13.85
C GLY A 189 6.13 -24.63 14.69
N LEU A 190 7.05 -23.83 14.17
CA LEU A 190 8.13 -23.27 14.98
C LEU A 190 7.68 -22.10 15.84
N ASN A 191 8.32 -21.94 16.98
CA ASN A 191 8.13 -20.82 17.89
C ASN A 191 9.20 -19.73 17.67
N PRO A 192 8.99 -18.48 18.14
CA PRO A 192 9.97 -17.39 17.99
C PRO A 192 11.39 -17.72 18.46
N ASN A 193 11.53 -18.44 19.56
CA ASN A 193 12.85 -18.85 20.10
C ASN A 193 13.60 -19.88 19.22
N GLN A 194 12.95 -20.46 18.21
CA GLN A 194 13.58 -21.39 17.26
C GLN A 194 14.00 -20.70 15.96
N ILE A 195 13.73 -19.41 15.78
CA ILE A 195 14.03 -18.69 14.54
C ILE A 195 15.53 -18.56 14.31
N VAL A 196 16.30 -18.33 15.37
CA VAL A 196 17.77 -18.30 15.30
C VAL A 196 18.31 -19.65 14.83
N ASP A 197 17.87 -20.73 15.44
CA ASP A 197 18.31 -22.10 15.09
C ASP A 197 17.86 -22.47 13.65
N PHE A 198 16.64 -22.04 13.26
CA PHE A 198 16.15 -22.23 11.90
C PHE A 198 17.02 -21.52 10.86
N LYS A 199 17.35 -20.25 11.08
CA LYS A 199 18.21 -19.49 10.19
C LYS A 199 19.66 -19.99 10.22
N SER A 200 20.14 -20.46 11.37
CA SER A 200 21.47 -21.06 11.49
C SER A 200 21.63 -22.32 10.63
N LEU A 201 20.56 -23.09 10.48
CA LEU A 201 20.55 -24.27 9.60
C LEU A 201 20.42 -23.90 8.12
N THR A 202 19.55 -22.92 7.80
CA THR A 202 19.26 -22.54 6.40
C THR A 202 20.25 -21.54 5.82
N GLY A 203 20.98 -20.80 6.67
CA GLY A 203 21.73 -19.60 6.32
C GLY A 203 20.84 -18.40 6.04
N ASP A 204 21.47 -17.25 5.87
CA ASP A 204 20.83 -16.01 5.40
C ASP A 204 21.63 -15.43 4.23
N SER A 205 21.06 -15.53 3.03
CA SER A 205 21.71 -15.03 1.81
C SER A 205 21.71 -13.50 1.71
N SER A 206 20.83 -12.81 2.45
CA SER A 206 20.80 -11.34 2.46
C SER A 206 21.98 -10.76 3.23
N ASP A 207 22.46 -11.48 4.23
CA ASP A 207 23.57 -11.09 5.07
C ASP A 207 24.86 -11.89 4.79
N ASN A 208 24.84 -12.66 3.69
CA ASN A 208 25.96 -13.49 3.28
C ASN A 208 26.39 -14.52 4.36
N ILE A 209 25.40 -15.01 5.13
CA ILE A 209 25.63 -16.03 6.16
C ILE A 209 25.36 -17.42 5.55
N PRO A 210 26.39 -18.28 5.46
CA PRO A 210 26.22 -19.63 4.92
C PRO A 210 25.45 -20.53 5.90
N GLY A 211 24.46 -21.26 5.38
CA GLY A 211 23.80 -22.34 6.09
C GLY A 211 24.47 -23.69 5.83
N ILE A 212 23.81 -24.75 6.27
CA ILE A 212 24.27 -26.13 5.97
C ILE A 212 23.86 -26.47 4.53
N PRO A 213 24.80 -26.82 3.63
CA PRO A 213 24.49 -27.15 2.25
C PRO A 213 23.40 -28.23 2.14
N GLY A 214 22.37 -28.00 1.33
CA GLY A 214 21.26 -28.95 1.15
C GLY A 214 20.21 -28.97 2.26
N VAL A 215 20.36 -28.17 3.33
CA VAL A 215 19.34 -27.97 4.36
C VAL A 215 18.54 -26.71 4.02
N GLY A 216 17.42 -26.88 3.33
CA GLY A 216 16.48 -25.79 3.04
C GLY A 216 15.37 -25.68 4.09
N LYS A 217 14.48 -24.67 3.91
CA LYS A 217 13.39 -24.34 4.84
C LYS A 217 12.63 -25.57 5.36
N LYS A 218 12.14 -26.45 4.48
CA LYS A 218 11.37 -27.64 4.89
C LYS A 218 12.17 -28.62 5.74
N THR A 219 13.44 -28.83 5.43
CA THR A 219 14.30 -29.74 6.16
C THR A 219 14.62 -29.17 7.54
N ALA A 220 14.96 -27.88 7.64
CA ALA A 220 15.24 -27.20 8.90
C ALA A 220 14.02 -27.22 9.83
N ILE A 221 12.82 -26.90 9.31
CA ILE A 221 11.57 -26.96 10.09
C ILE A 221 11.33 -28.38 10.62
N LYS A 222 11.50 -29.41 9.78
CA LYS A 222 11.33 -30.81 10.22
C LYS A 222 12.31 -31.17 11.33
N LEU A 223 13.58 -30.80 11.17
CA LEU A 223 14.61 -31.07 12.19
C LEU A 223 14.28 -30.36 13.51
N LEU A 224 13.89 -29.07 13.48
CA LEU A 224 13.58 -28.31 14.68
C LEU A 224 12.23 -28.71 15.31
N ASN A 225 11.29 -29.21 14.56
CA ASN A 225 10.06 -29.79 15.12
C ASN A 225 10.36 -31.12 15.86
N GLU A 226 11.34 -31.90 15.39
CA GLU A 226 11.75 -33.17 16.00
C GLU A 226 12.72 -32.97 17.19
N PHE A 227 13.79 -32.20 16.99
CA PHE A 227 14.87 -32.04 17.98
C PHE A 227 14.75 -30.75 18.83
N LYS A 228 13.85 -29.84 18.52
CA LYS A 228 13.54 -28.60 19.22
C LYS A 228 14.59 -27.50 19.12
N THR A 229 15.85 -27.78 19.37
CA THR A 229 16.97 -26.82 19.34
C THR A 229 18.14 -27.33 18.51
N LEU A 230 19.00 -26.40 18.08
CA LEU A 230 20.23 -26.73 17.36
C LEU A 230 21.15 -27.57 18.24
N ASP A 231 21.22 -27.28 19.54
CA ASP A 231 22.05 -28.02 20.49
C ASP A 231 21.56 -29.46 20.65
N SER A 232 20.26 -29.67 20.85
CA SER A 232 19.67 -31.00 20.89
C SER A 232 19.85 -31.77 19.58
N LEU A 233 19.78 -31.08 18.43
CA LEU A 233 20.06 -31.68 17.13
C LEU A 233 21.51 -32.15 17.05
N SER A 234 22.48 -31.37 17.55
CA SER A 234 23.91 -31.75 17.54
C SER A 234 24.20 -33.02 18.31
N GLU A 235 23.57 -33.18 19.48
CA GLU A 235 23.72 -34.35 20.35
C GLU A 235 23.06 -35.61 19.75
N ASN A 236 22.07 -35.44 18.89
CA ASN A 236 21.21 -36.51 18.38
C ASN A 236 21.36 -36.76 16.88
N LEU A 237 22.44 -36.32 16.22
CA LEU A 237 22.66 -36.52 14.78
C LEU A 237 22.62 -38.00 14.39
N ASN A 238 22.93 -38.91 15.31
CA ASN A 238 22.85 -40.35 15.06
C ASN A 238 21.44 -40.89 14.86
N LEU A 239 20.42 -40.17 15.32
CA LEU A 239 19.00 -40.55 15.16
C LEU A 239 18.46 -40.21 13.79
N ILE A 240 19.19 -39.45 12.98
CA ILE A 240 18.76 -39.06 11.63
C ILE A 240 18.84 -40.28 10.69
N LYS A 241 17.69 -40.72 10.22
CA LYS A 241 17.54 -41.91 9.39
C LYS A 241 18.11 -41.78 7.98
N GLN A 242 18.14 -40.55 7.45
CA GLN A 242 18.56 -40.26 6.08
C GLN A 242 20.09 -40.06 6.04
N GLU A 243 20.85 -41.08 5.67
CA GLU A 243 22.33 -41.09 5.68
C GLU A 243 22.96 -39.87 4.98
N LYS A 244 22.46 -39.48 3.83
CA LYS A 244 22.96 -38.29 3.11
C LYS A 244 22.82 -37.02 3.93
N LEU A 245 21.67 -36.80 4.57
CA LEU A 245 21.42 -35.65 5.43
C LEU A 245 22.29 -35.71 6.68
N LYS A 246 22.40 -36.89 7.31
CA LYS A 246 23.22 -37.10 8.49
C LYS A 246 24.69 -36.76 8.23
N ASN A 247 25.28 -37.32 7.16
CA ASN A 247 26.68 -37.07 6.81
C ASN A 247 26.93 -35.59 6.52
N ASN A 248 26.00 -34.94 5.79
CA ASN A 248 26.09 -33.53 5.49
C ASN A 248 26.03 -32.64 6.76
N LEU A 249 25.16 -33.00 7.69
CA LEU A 249 25.07 -32.32 8.98
C LEU A 249 26.36 -32.50 9.77
N LEU A 250 26.89 -33.74 9.86
CA LEU A 250 28.14 -34.01 10.56
C LEU A 250 29.34 -33.22 10.01
N GLU A 251 29.44 -33.10 8.68
CA GLU A 251 30.54 -32.38 8.03
C GLU A 251 30.44 -30.86 8.17
N ASN A 252 29.19 -30.30 8.17
CA ASN A 252 28.98 -28.87 8.07
C ASN A 252 28.35 -28.23 9.32
N PHE A 253 28.17 -28.94 10.42
CA PHE A 253 27.50 -28.45 11.61
C PHE A 253 28.16 -27.19 12.20
N ASN A 254 29.50 -27.12 12.13
CA ASN A 254 30.25 -25.94 12.58
C ASN A 254 29.83 -24.63 11.84
N ASN A 255 29.33 -24.72 10.61
CA ASN A 255 28.82 -23.56 9.89
C ASN A 255 27.55 -23.02 10.55
N SER A 256 26.68 -23.91 11.04
CA SER A 256 25.46 -23.47 11.74
C SER A 256 25.76 -22.85 13.11
N ILE A 257 26.82 -23.29 13.80
CA ILE A 257 27.25 -22.66 15.06
C ILE A 257 27.75 -21.23 14.80
N LYS A 258 28.58 -21.04 13.76
CA LYS A 258 29.03 -19.70 13.35
C LYS A 258 27.87 -18.83 12.87
N ALA A 259 26.96 -19.41 12.11
CA ALA A 259 25.74 -18.70 11.66
C ALA A 259 24.89 -18.26 12.85
N LYS A 260 24.72 -19.10 13.87
CA LYS A 260 24.02 -18.77 15.13
C LYS A 260 24.59 -17.51 15.79
N GLN A 261 25.92 -17.43 15.92
CA GLN A 261 26.61 -16.27 16.52
C GLN A 261 26.39 -14.95 15.75
N LEU A 262 26.14 -15.02 14.42
CA LEU A 262 25.91 -13.87 13.59
C LEU A 262 24.42 -13.45 13.56
N ILE A 263 23.50 -14.42 13.69
CA ILE A 263 22.05 -14.21 13.57
C ILE A 263 21.42 -13.86 14.93
N GLU A 264 21.96 -14.41 16.01
CA GLU A 264 21.49 -14.14 17.36
C GLU A 264 21.71 -12.66 17.71
N LEU A 265 20.65 -12.00 18.16
CA LEU A 265 20.72 -10.59 18.54
C LEU A 265 21.37 -10.44 19.91
N TYR A 266 22.26 -9.45 20.01
CA TYR A 266 22.86 -9.08 21.27
C TYR A 266 21.90 -8.14 22.04
N LEU A 267 21.39 -8.62 23.19
CA LEU A 267 20.31 -7.94 23.93
C LEU A 267 20.80 -7.16 25.16
N GLU A 268 22.10 -6.98 25.31
CA GLU A 268 22.73 -6.23 26.40
C GLU A 268 23.50 -5.02 25.88
N VAL A 269 22.96 -4.38 24.81
CA VAL A 269 23.53 -3.14 24.24
C VAL A 269 23.53 -2.04 25.32
N PRO A 270 24.64 -1.30 25.51
CA PRO A 270 24.71 -0.22 26.51
C PRO A 270 23.89 1.00 26.05
N VAL A 271 22.57 0.87 26.11
CA VAL A 271 21.61 1.93 25.79
C VAL A 271 20.77 2.26 27.02
N GLU A 272 20.84 3.53 27.44
CA GLU A 272 19.99 4.05 28.51
C GLU A 272 18.72 4.65 27.91
N ILE A 273 17.57 4.04 28.22
CA ILE A 273 16.27 4.51 27.75
C ILE A 273 15.20 4.22 28.80
N ASN A 274 14.33 5.17 29.00
CA ASN A 274 13.13 4.99 29.81
C ASN A 274 11.88 5.51 29.05
N LEU A 275 10.70 5.13 29.52
CA LEU A 275 9.46 5.49 28.82
C LEU A 275 9.27 7.02 28.71
N ASN A 276 9.67 7.79 29.71
CA ASN A 276 9.49 9.26 29.69
C ASN A 276 10.30 9.92 28.57
N ASP A 277 11.43 9.31 28.15
CA ASP A 277 12.29 9.88 27.11
C ASP A 277 11.69 9.78 25.71
N ILE A 278 10.68 8.94 25.54
CA ILE A 278 10.07 8.60 24.24
C ILE A 278 8.57 8.83 24.19
N GLU A 279 8.01 9.57 25.14
CA GLU A 279 6.59 9.95 25.09
C GLU A 279 6.29 10.82 23.86
N ILE A 280 5.24 10.48 23.12
CA ILE A 280 4.83 11.22 21.93
C ILE A 280 4.44 12.67 22.28
N ASN A 281 3.91 12.89 23.48
CA ASN A 281 3.55 14.24 23.95
C ASN A 281 4.76 15.18 24.10
N ASN A 282 5.99 14.66 24.15
CA ASN A 282 7.21 15.44 24.24
C ASN A 282 7.71 15.94 22.87
N ILE A 283 7.09 15.53 21.77
CA ILE A 283 7.49 15.94 20.42
C ILE A 283 7.29 17.44 20.27
N ASN A 284 8.34 18.15 19.83
CA ASN A 284 8.26 19.55 19.53
C ASN A 284 7.61 19.79 18.15
N ASN A 285 6.30 20.02 18.16
CA ASN A 285 5.52 20.21 16.94
C ASN A 285 5.98 21.41 16.11
N GLU A 286 6.41 22.51 16.72
CA GLU A 286 6.89 23.69 15.98
C GLU A 286 8.17 23.37 15.22
N SER A 287 9.13 22.71 15.87
CA SER A 287 10.38 22.30 15.23
C SER A 287 10.13 21.26 14.13
N LEU A 288 9.21 20.32 14.36
CA LEU A 288 8.84 19.33 13.34
C LEU A 288 8.16 19.98 12.13
N ILE A 289 7.22 20.90 12.35
CA ILE A 289 6.58 21.68 11.28
C ILE A 289 7.62 22.51 10.52
N SER A 290 8.56 23.15 11.23
CA SER A 290 9.63 23.91 10.60
C SER A 290 10.50 23.03 9.70
N PHE A 291 10.89 21.85 10.17
CA PHE A 291 11.66 20.88 9.41
C PHE A 291 10.89 20.38 8.16
N LEU A 292 9.61 20.04 8.31
CA LEU A 292 8.80 19.61 7.18
C LEU A 292 8.59 20.74 6.15
N LYS A 293 8.51 22.01 6.58
CA LYS A 293 8.46 23.18 5.69
C LYS A 293 9.77 23.38 4.92
N GLU A 294 10.92 23.22 5.57
CA GLU A 294 12.26 23.27 4.92
C GLU A 294 12.36 22.25 3.76
N LEU A 295 11.67 21.10 3.90
CA LEU A 295 11.64 20.05 2.89
C LEU A 295 10.47 20.18 1.89
N ASN A 296 9.64 21.21 1.98
CA ASN A 296 8.43 21.43 1.17
C ASN A 296 7.33 20.36 1.35
N PHE A 297 7.23 19.73 2.51
CA PHE A 297 6.25 18.66 2.80
C PHE A 297 4.91 19.19 3.33
N ASN A 298 4.27 20.10 2.59
CA ASN A 298 3.02 20.74 2.99
C ASN A 298 1.87 19.74 3.26
N SER A 299 1.81 18.64 2.53
CA SER A 299 0.82 17.58 2.74
C SER A 299 1.01 16.86 4.08
N LEU A 300 2.26 16.64 4.50
CA LEU A 300 2.57 16.01 5.79
C LEU A 300 2.29 16.94 6.97
N ILE A 301 2.50 18.24 6.80
CA ILE A 301 2.16 19.25 7.82
C ILE A 301 0.66 19.26 8.10
N LYS A 302 -0.16 19.21 7.03
CA LYS A 302 -1.63 19.10 7.17
C LYS A 302 -2.06 17.82 7.92
N ARG A 303 -1.33 16.72 7.74
CA ARG A 303 -1.56 15.46 8.47
C ARG A 303 -1.14 15.53 9.93
N LEU A 304 -0.02 16.16 10.22
CA LEU A 304 0.46 16.33 11.59
C LEU A 304 -0.57 17.07 12.47
N GLY A 305 -1.25 18.08 11.93
CA GLY A 305 -2.32 18.80 12.63
C GLY A 305 -3.57 17.96 12.95
N LYS A 306 -3.70 16.77 12.38
CA LYS A 306 -4.79 15.80 12.66
C LYS A 306 -4.38 14.70 13.63
N ILE A 307 -3.09 14.56 13.92
CA ILE A 307 -2.57 13.62 14.92
C ILE A 307 -2.68 14.32 16.27
N ASN A 308 -3.42 13.76 17.22
CA ASN A 308 -3.54 14.29 18.60
C ASN A 308 -2.19 14.20 19.34
N ILE A 309 -1.25 15.05 18.95
CA ILE A 309 0.00 15.28 19.67
C ILE A 309 -0.22 16.57 20.45
N SER A 310 -0.76 16.42 21.67
CA SER A 310 -1.02 17.44 22.71
C SER A 310 -1.79 18.73 22.33
N ASP A 311 -2.79 19.03 23.14
CA ASP A 311 -3.50 20.31 23.24
C ASP A 311 -2.55 21.46 23.63
N SER A 312 -1.88 22.10 22.68
CA SER A 312 -1.16 23.35 22.93
C SER A 312 -1.04 24.20 21.66
N PHE A 313 -2.19 24.53 21.06
CA PHE A 313 -2.33 25.74 20.27
C PHE A 313 -3.16 26.73 21.08
N GLY A 314 -2.47 27.59 21.87
CA GLY A 314 -3.06 28.75 22.46
C GLY A 314 -3.54 29.71 21.38
N SER A 315 -4.82 29.71 21.08
CA SER A 315 -5.49 30.85 20.49
C SER A 315 -5.93 31.77 21.64
N ASN A 316 -5.18 32.87 21.85
CA ASN A 316 -5.70 34.00 22.58
C ASN A 316 -7.00 34.50 21.91
N ASN A 317 -8.11 34.20 22.51
CA ASN A 317 -9.29 35.06 22.52
C ASN A 317 -10.11 34.74 23.76
N ASP A 318 -10.07 35.72 24.69
CA ASP A 318 -10.96 35.81 25.83
C ASP A 318 -12.43 35.74 25.39
N ASN A 319 -13.19 34.74 25.87
CA ASN A 319 -14.48 35.00 26.49
C ASN A 319 -14.95 33.77 27.27
N LYS A 320 -15.24 33.99 28.53
CA LYS A 320 -15.80 33.08 29.52
C LYS A 320 -17.20 32.62 29.11
N ASN A 321 -17.51 31.36 29.19
CA ASN A 321 -18.41 30.70 30.15
C ASN A 321 -18.86 29.33 29.67
N ASP A 322 -18.93 28.48 30.66
CA ASP A 322 -19.69 27.24 30.81
C ASP A 322 -19.13 25.98 30.15
N GLY A 323 -18.84 25.08 31.08
CA GLY A 323 -18.43 23.74 30.84
C GLY A 323 -19.47 22.97 30.05
N ASP A 324 -18.95 22.33 29.01
CA ASP A 324 -19.37 20.96 28.62
C ASP A 324 -18.44 20.45 27.53
N LYS A 325 -17.89 19.26 27.78
CA LYS A 325 -17.40 18.26 26.85
C LYS A 325 -16.91 18.74 25.46
N ILE A 326 -15.59 18.90 25.30
CA ILE A 326 -14.94 18.84 23.99
C ILE A 326 -14.97 17.39 23.53
N THR A 327 -16.09 16.98 22.97
CA THR A 327 -16.23 15.79 22.15
C THR A 327 -16.29 16.23 20.70
N ASN A 328 -15.33 15.77 19.91
CA ASN A 328 -15.40 15.57 18.45
C ASN A 328 -16.16 16.64 17.62
N LYS A 329 -15.53 17.79 17.33
CA LYS A 329 -16.10 18.82 16.45
C LYS A 329 -16.01 18.49 14.95
N TYR A 330 -15.72 17.25 14.58
CA TYR A 330 -15.76 16.75 13.20
C TYR A 330 -16.70 15.54 13.02
N LYS A 331 -17.57 15.27 14.00
CA LYS A 331 -18.62 14.26 13.88
C LYS A 331 -19.98 14.82 13.51
N ASN A 332 -20.10 16.13 13.32
CA ASN A 332 -21.40 16.80 13.13
C ASN A 332 -21.58 17.51 11.77
N ASP A 333 -20.68 17.26 10.78
CA ASP A 333 -20.94 17.62 9.38
C ASP A 333 -20.99 16.36 8.50
N GLU A 334 -21.44 15.24 9.02
CA GLU A 334 -22.14 14.24 8.22
C GLU A 334 -23.53 14.84 7.91
N ASP A 335 -23.60 15.72 6.92
CA ASP A 335 -24.81 15.86 6.12
C ASP A 335 -25.13 14.44 5.67
N GLU A 336 -26.17 13.86 6.25
CA GLU A 336 -26.64 12.52 5.89
C GLU A 336 -27.01 12.59 4.41
N ILE A 337 -26.17 12.02 3.53
CA ILE A 337 -26.36 12.11 2.09
C ILE A 337 -27.66 11.38 1.77
N THR A 338 -28.63 12.11 1.25
CA THR A 338 -29.87 11.53 0.79
C THR A 338 -29.64 10.92 -0.59
N PHE A 339 -29.91 9.62 -0.69
CA PHE A 339 -29.77 8.87 -1.93
C PHE A 339 -31.13 8.79 -2.63
N GLU A 340 -31.23 9.37 -3.82
CA GLU A 340 -32.45 9.29 -4.61
C GLU A 340 -32.23 8.48 -5.90
N VAL A 341 -33.02 7.42 -6.05
CA VAL A 341 -33.06 6.61 -7.28
C VAL A 341 -34.12 7.17 -8.22
N ILE A 342 -33.70 7.57 -9.41
CA ILE A 342 -34.56 8.09 -10.47
C ILE A 342 -35.01 6.90 -11.33
N ASN A 343 -36.18 6.39 -11.08
CA ASN A 343 -36.72 5.17 -11.70
C ASN A 343 -37.95 5.42 -12.59
N SER A 344 -38.21 6.67 -12.91
CA SER A 344 -39.29 7.06 -13.86
C SER A 344 -38.91 8.31 -14.66
N ILE A 345 -39.47 8.43 -15.86
CA ILE A 345 -39.26 9.58 -16.73
C ILE A 345 -39.73 10.89 -16.07
N SER A 346 -40.81 10.86 -15.28
CA SER A 346 -41.26 12.05 -14.54
C SER A 346 -40.17 12.56 -13.59
N LYS A 347 -39.62 11.68 -12.75
CA LYS A 347 -38.51 12.05 -11.85
C LYS A 347 -37.25 12.48 -12.58
N LEU A 348 -36.99 11.90 -13.77
CA LEU A 348 -35.87 12.33 -14.61
C LEU A 348 -36.06 13.77 -15.11
N ASN A 349 -37.26 14.13 -15.55
CA ASN A 349 -37.57 15.50 -15.95
C ASN A 349 -37.41 16.48 -14.78
N ASP A 350 -37.92 16.13 -13.60
CA ASP A 350 -37.75 16.94 -12.38
C ASP A 350 -36.28 17.17 -12.07
N LEU A 351 -35.44 16.12 -12.15
CA LEU A 351 -33.99 16.22 -11.93
C LEU A 351 -33.32 17.12 -13.00
N ILE A 352 -33.70 16.98 -14.28
CA ILE A 352 -33.15 17.80 -15.37
C ILE A 352 -33.47 19.27 -15.14
N GLU A 353 -34.72 19.61 -14.73
CA GLU A 353 -35.09 20.97 -14.39
C GLU A 353 -34.22 21.54 -13.25
N ILE A 354 -33.92 20.73 -12.23
CA ILE A 354 -33.01 21.12 -11.14
C ILE A 354 -31.61 21.38 -11.69
N LEU A 355 -31.05 20.44 -12.46
CA LEU A 355 -29.67 20.52 -12.96
C LEU A 355 -29.48 21.69 -13.95
N LEU A 356 -30.51 22.05 -14.74
CA LEU A 356 -30.49 23.22 -15.62
C LEU A 356 -30.38 24.55 -14.85
N GLN A 357 -30.81 24.60 -13.60
CA GLN A 357 -30.69 25.78 -12.73
C GLN A 357 -29.35 25.86 -12.00
N LYS A 358 -28.56 24.79 -12.01
CA LYS A 358 -27.23 24.75 -11.35
C LYS A 358 -26.14 25.25 -12.28
N LYS A 359 -25.10 25.89 -11.70
CA LYS A 359 -23.93 26.34 -12.48
C LYS A 359 -22.95 25.18 -12.76
N GLU A 360 -22.99 24.15 -11.91
CA GLU A 360 -22.09 23.01 -11.99
C GLU A 360 -22.72 21.78 -11.32
N PHE A 361 -22.31 20.60 -11.78
CA PHE A 361 -22.59 19.33 -11.12
C PHE A 361 -21.49 18.31 -11.40
N ALA A 362 -21.31 17.38 -10.48
CA ALA A 362 -20.50 16.19 -10.70
C ALA A 362 -21.33 15.07 -11.33
N ILE A 363 -20.70 14.30 -12.20
CA ILE A 363 -21.26 13.12 -12.86
C ILE A 363 -20.27 11.98 -12.74
N ASP A 364 -20.79 10.77 -12.58
CA ASP A 364 -20.02 9.53 -12.59
C ASP A 364 -20.84 8.43 -13.27
N THR A 365 -20.17 7.50 -13.99
CA THR A 365 -20.82 6.46 -14.78
C THR A 365 -20.47 5.07 -14.27
N GLU A 366 -21.48 4.21 -14.16
CA GLU A 366 -21.31 2.80 -13.80
C GLU A 366 -21.50 1.92 -15.04
N THR A 367 -20.56 1.01 -15.27
CA THR A 367 -20.50 0.22 -16.51
C THR A 367 -20.29 -1.27 -16.23
N SER A 368 -20.66 -2.12 -17.18
CA SER A 368 -20.47 -3.57 -17.10
C SER A 368 -18.99 -3.99 -17.12
N SER A 369 -18.11 -3.15 -17.69
CA SER A 369 -16.66 -3.39 -17.77
C SER A 369 -15.89 -2.08 -17.92
N LEU A 370 -14.55 -2.15 -17.78
CA LEU A 370 -13.66 -1.00 -18.02
C LEU A 370 -13.32 -0.75 -19.49
N ASP A 371 -13.77 -1.61 -20.40
CA ASP A 371 -13.59 -1.42 -21.84
C ASP A 371 -14.62 -0.43 -22.38
N VAL A 372 -14.22 0.82 -22.57
CA VAL A 372 -15.11 1.92 -23.00
C VAL A 372 -15.76 1.69 -24.36
N MET A 373 -15.23 0.81 -25.19
CA MET A 373 -15.77 0.51 -26.52
C MET A 373 -16.80 -0.62 -26.51
N ASN A 374 -16.70 -1.56 -25.56
CA ASN A 374 -17.50 -2.79 -25.49
C ASN A 374 -18.19 -2.96 -24.13
N ASN A 375 -18.55 -1.85 -23.47
CA ASN A 375 -19.29 -1.91 -22.20
C ASN A 375 -20.76 -1.56 -22.40
N GLU A 376 -21.55 -1.88 -21.39
CA GLU A 376 -22.92 -1.42 -21.26
C GLU A 376 -22.99 -0.40 -20.12
N LEU A 377 -23.66 0.72 -20.35
CA LEU A 377 -23.94 1.70 -19.31
C LEU A 377 -24.97 1.11 -18.34
N VAL A 378 -24.60 0.93 -17.10
CA VAL A 378 -25.45 0.37 -16.04
C VAL A 378 -26.15 1.47 -15.26
N GLY A 379 -25.50 2.61 -15.06
CA GLY A 379 -26.11 3.74 -14.40
C GLY A 379 -25.31 5.03 -14.54
N ILE A 380 -25.96 6.15 -14.18
CA ILE A 380 -25.31 7.46 -14.05
C ILE A 380 -25.68 8.05 -12.71
N SER A 381 -24.70 8.60 -12.00
CA SER A 381 -24.93 9.37 -10.79
C SER A 381 -24.65 10.85 -10.97
N PHE A 382 -25.38 11.69 -10.24
CA PHE A 382 -25.24 13.14 -10.23
C PHE A 382 -25.19 13.68 -8.80
N SER A 383 -24.39 14.73 -8.61
CA SER A 383 -24.39 15.53 -7.39
C SER A 383 -24.00 16.98 -7.69
N TYR A 384 -24.64 17.93 -7.02
CA TYR A 384 -24.32 19.36 -7.11
C TYR A 384 -23.93 19.97 -5.76
N GLY A 385 -23.49 19.11 -4.84
CA GLY A 385 -22.85 19.49 -3.57
C GLY A 385 -23.78 19.78 -2.41
N GLU A 386 -25.10 19.74 -2.60
CA GLU A 386 -26.08 19.63 -1.53
C GLU A 386 -26.10 18.20 -1.01
N SER A 387 -26.66 17.95 0.18
CA SER A 387 -26.68 16.62 0.81
C SER A 387 -27.54 15.58 0.07
N THR A 388 -27.84 15.80 -1.22
CA THR A 388 -28.62 14.89 -2.05
C THR A 388 -27.84 14.51 -3.31
N GLY A 389 -27.79 13.21 -3.59
CA GLY A 389 -27.27 12.68 -4.83
C GLY A 389 -28.30 11.78 -5.53
N TYR A 390 -28.18 11.65 -6.82
CA TYR A 390 -29.14 11.00 -7.69
C TYR A 390 -28.50 9.88 -8.48
N TYR A 391 -29.22 8.77 -8.65
CA TYR A 391 -28.78 7.64 -9.44
C TYR A 391 -29.83 7.24 -10.47
N LEU A 392 -29.43 7.12 -11.73
CA LEU A 392 -30.24 6.70 -12.86
C LEU A 392 -29.89 5.26 -13.24
N PRO A 393 -30.72 4.25 -12.92
CA PRO A 393 -30.47 2.86 -13.29
C PRO A 393 -30.90 2.57 -14.72
N PHE A 394 -30.05 1.87 -15.51
CA PHE A 394 -30.33 1.50 -16.89
C PHE A 394 -30.33 -0.01 -17.16
N ASN A 395 -29.26 -0.71 -16.82
CA ASN A 395 -29.09 -2.12 -17.15
C ASN A 395 -28.88 -3.00 -15.90
N HIS A 396 -29.72 -2.80 -14.88
CA HIS A 396 -29.76 -3.69 -13.73
C HIS A 396 -30.67 -4.89 -13.99
N VAL A 397 -30.21 -6.08 -13.63
CA VAL A 397 -30.95 -7.34 -13.83
C VAL A 397 -32.12 -7.43 -12.82
N LYS A 398 -33.33 -7.68 -13.32
CA LYS A 398 -34.55 -7.84 -12.51
C LYS A 398 -34.98 -6.61 -11.69
N GLU A 399 -34.56 -5.42 -12.10
CA GLU A 399 -34.88 -4.16 -11.43
C GLU A 399 -35.66 -3.21 -12.36
N ASN A 400 -36.26 -2.16 -11.79
CA ASN A 400 -36.95 -1.14 -12.56
C ASN A 400 -35.92 -0.14 -13.12
N ASN A 401 -35.49 -0.36 -14.35
CA ASN A 401 -34.58 0.52 -15.07
C ASN A 401 -35.33 1.63 -15.79
N LEU A 402 -34.67 2.76 -15.99
CA LEU A 402 -35.10 3.79 -16.94
C LEU A 402 -34.94 3.28 -18.39
N PRO A 403 -35.85 3.69 -19.32
CA PRO A 403 -35.66 3.42 -20.73
C PRO A 403 -34.46 4.22 -21.26
N LEU A 404 -33.35 3.50 -21.55
CA LEU A 404 -32.04 4.10 -21.82
C LEU A 404 -32.10 5.15 -22.93
N LYS A 405 -32.62 4.78 -24.10
CA LYS A 405 -32.65 5.70 -25.28
C LYS A 405 -33.41 6.99 -25.00
N GLU A 406 -34.59 6.91 -24.40
CA GLU A 406 -35.41 8.07 -24.04
C GLU A 406 -34.70 8.94 -23.00
N SER A 407 -34.09 8.32 -22.00
CA SER A 407 -33.33 9.02 -20.96
C SER A 407 -32.11 9.75 -21.54
N LEU A 408 -31.41 9.15 -22.49
CA LEU A 408 -30.27 9.79 -23.17
C LEU A 408 -30.71 11.05 -23.92
N GLU A 409 -31.86 11.00 -24.65
CA GLU A 409 -32.40 12.18 -25.34
C GLU A 409 -32.76 13.31 -24.35
N LEU A 410 -33.37 12.96 -23.22
CA LEU A 410 -33.72 13.91 -22.18
C LEU A 410 -32.50 14.54 -21.49
N LEU A 411 -31.39 13.81 -21.34
CA LEU A 411 -30.15 14.32 -20.72
C LEU A 411 -29.37 15.28 -21.65
N LYS A 412 -29.58 15.27 -22.95
CA LYS A 412 -28.85 16.13 -23.91
C LYS A 412 -28.77 17.60 -23.49
N PRO A 413 -29.90 18.30 -23.10
CA PRO A 413 -29.83 19.71 -22.75
C PRO A 413 -28.82 20.06 -21.67
N ILE A 414 -28.67 19.22 -20.64
CA ILE A 414 -27.69 19.46 -19.57
C ILE A 414 -26.27 19.10 -20.00
N LEU A 415 -26.11 18.05 -20.81
CA LEU A 415 -24.78 17.61 -21.27
C LEU A 415 -24.20 18.53 -22.35
N GLU A 416 -25.04 19.05 -23.26
CA GLU A 416 -24.63 19.96 -24.32
C GLU A 416 -24.56 21.45 -23.91
N SER A 417 -25.00 21.78 -22.70
CA SER A 417 -24.93 23.15 -22.17
C SER A 417 -23.46 23.59 -22.00
N SER A 418 -23.12 24.75 -22.60
CA SER A 418 -21.84 25.44 -22.37
C SER A 418 -21.82 26.24 -21.07
N GLU A 419 -22.98 26.51 -20.46
CA GLU A 419 -23.11 27.32 -19.25
C GLU A 419 -22.93 26.49 -17.96
N ILE A 420 -23.17 25.18 -18.02
CA ILE A 420 -23.11 24.28 -16.87
C ILE A 420 -21.80 23.53 -16.91
N LEU A 421 -20.97 23.70 -15.88
CA LEU A 421 -19.72 22.95 -15.69
C LEU A 421 -20.04 21.52 -15.28
N LYS A 422 -19.50 20.53 -16.00
CA LYS A 422 -19.51 19.12 -15.62
C LYS A 422 -18.18 18.75 -15.00
N ILE A 423 -18.24 18.06 -13.88
CA ILE A 423 -17.11 17.66 -13.05
C ILE A 423 -17.10 16.14 -13.00
N ALA A 424 -15.93 15.51 -13.17
CA ALA A 424 -15.78 14.08 -12.93
C ALA A 424 -14.43 13.76 -12.28
N HIS A 425 -14.28 12.51 -11.89
CA HIS A 425 -13.01 11.96 -11.47
C HIS A 425 -12.50 10.99 -12.54
N ASN A 426 -11.61 11.44 -13.41
CA ASN A 426 -11.18 10.78 -14.65
C ASN A 426 -12.20 10.98 -15.81
N ILE A 427 -12.39 12.25 -16.19
CA ILE A 427 -13.28 12.67 -17.29
C ILE A 427 -13.13 11.80 -18.55
N ASN A 428 -11.90 11.38 -18.88
CA ASN A 428 -11.63 10.57 -20.06
C ASN A 428 -12.51 9.31 -20.09
N PHE A 429 -12.73 8.66 -18.97
CA PHE A 429 -13.55 7.46 -18.88
C PHE A 429 -15.03 7.79 -19.07
N ASP A 430 -15.60 8.66 -18.24
CA ASP A 430 -17.02 8.98 -18.24
C ASP A 430 -17.49 9.59 -19.56
N PHE A 431 -16.69 10.51 -20.10
CA PHE A 431 -16.98 11.11 -21.40
C PHE A 431 -16.96 10.06 -22.52
N SER A 432 -15.96 9.16 -22.53
CA SER A 432 -15.87 8.09 -23.53
C SER A 432 -17.06 7.13 -23.44
N VAL A 433 -17.45 6.74 -22.23
CA VAL A 433 -18.63 5.88 -21.98
C VAL A 433 -19.90 6.56 -22.48
N LEU A 434 -20.13 7.81 -22.10
CA LEU A 434 -21.31 8.57 -22.57
C LEU A 434 -21.31 8.69 -24.10
N ASN A 435 -20.22 9.14 -24.70
CA ASN A 435 -20.12 9.33 -26.14
C ASN A 435 -20.38 8.01 -26.90
N THR A 436 -19.75 6.91 -26.49
CA THR A 436 -19.96 5.58 -27.09
C THR A 436 -21.40 5.10 -26.92
N THR A 437 -22.00 5.31 -25.75
CA THR A 437 -23.40 4.93 -25.48
C THR A 437 -24.34 5.70 -26.37
N TYR A 438 -24.17 7.00 -26.54
CA TYR A 438 -24.98 7.82 -27.45
C TYR A 438 -24.86 7.37 -28.92
N ILE A 439 -23.64 7.13 -29.39
CA ILE A 439 -23.38 6.62 -30.74
C ILE A 439 -24.06 5.27 -30.97
N ASN A 440 -23.94 4.33 -30.02
CA ASN A 440 -24.55 3.00 -30.14
C ASN A 440 -26.07 3.02 -30.20
N HIS A 441 -26.71 4.10 -29.69
CA HIS A 441 -28.16 4.31 -29.78
C HIS A 441 -28.58 5.20 -30.93
N ASN A 442 -27.65 5.55 -31.83
CA ASN A 442 -27.85 6.45 -32.98
C ASN A 442 -28.35 7.85 -32.56
N ILE A 443 -27.82 8.37 -31.46
CA ILE A 443 -28.12 9.72 -30.96
C ILE A 443 -26.86 10.56 -31.12
N THR A 444 -26.94 11.65 -31.86
CA THR A 444 -25.85 12.62 -31.95
C THR A 444 -25.79 13.45 -30.68
N ILE A 445 -24.60 13.56 -30.09
CA ILE A 445 -24.33 14.38 -28.91
C ILE A 445 -23.09 15.23 -29.11
N ASN A 446 -23.08 16.43 -28.52
CA ASN A 446 -21.91 17.30 -28.43
C ASN A 446 -21.77 17.78 -26.99
N ILE A 447 -21.16 16.95 -26.13
CA ILE A 447 -20.94 17.25 -24.71
C ILE A 447 -20.01 18.46 -24.59
N LYS A 448 -20.45 19.49 -23.85
CA LYS A 448 -19.72 20.74 -23.65
C LYS A 448 -19.45 21.01 -22.18
N ASN A 449 -18.41 21.82 -21.92
CA ASN A 449 -18.05 22.30 -20.59
C ASN A 449 -17.86 21.14 -19.56
N PHE A 450 -17.25 20.05 -20.00
CA PHE A 450 -16.83 18.94 -19.14
C PHE A 450 -15.37 19.19 -18.74
N ASN A 451 -15.15 20.23 -17.92
CA ASN A 451 -13.87 20.92 -17.83
C ASN A 451 -13.27 20.92 -16.41
N PHE A 452 -13.70 20.06 -15.50
CA PHE A 452 -13.01 19.90 -14.23
C PHE A 452 -12.81 18.43 -13.88
N ASP A 453 -11.55 17.99 -13.96
CA ASP A 453 -11.13 16.63 -13.61
C ASP A 453 -10.42 16.64 -12.26
N THR A 454 -11.02 16.00 -11.26
CA THR A 454 -10.46 15.95 -9.91
C THR A 454 -9.23 15.03 -9.80
N LEU A 455 -9.08 14.04 -10.70
CA LEU A 455 -7.89 13.19 -10.77
C LEU A 455 -6.69 13.97 -11.30
N ILE A 456 -6.88 14.74 -12.39
CA ILE A 456 -5.85 15.63 -12.96
C ILE A 456 -5.47 16.72 -11.96
N ALA A 457 -6.48 17.37 -11.34
CA ALA A 457 -6.24 18.37 -10.31
C ALA A 457 -5.38 17.82 -9.16
N ALA A 458 -5.71 16.62 -8.65
CA ALA A 458 -4.95 15.96 -7.60
C ALA A 458 -3.50 15.67 -8.02
N ASN A 459 -3.30 15.23 -9.27
CA ASN A 459 -1.96 14.96 -9.81
C ASN A 459 -1.12 16.25 -9.89
N LEU A 460 -1.65 17.34 -10.42
CA LEU A 460 -0.98 18.63 -10.49
C LEU A 460 -0.66 19.21 -9.11
N LEU A 461 -1.54 19.01 -8.15
CA LEU A 461 -1.35 19.43 -6.75
C LEU A 461 -0.35 18.54 -5.99
N GLY A 462 0.17 17.49 -6.62
CA GLY A 462 1.19 16.60 -6.05
C GLY A 462 0.65 15.62 -5.00
N TYR A 463 -0.64 15.28 -5.04
CA TYR A 463 -1.18 14.20 -4.22
C TYR A 463 -0.59 12.86 -4.66
N ARG A 464 -0.15 12.05 -3.70
CA ARG A 464 0.49 10.76 -3.99
C ARG A 464 -0.50 9.72 -4.50
N ASN A 465 -1.63 9.62 -3.83
CA ASN A 465 -2.72 8.73 -4.19
C ASN A 465 -3.81 9.61 -4.81
N ILE A 466 -4.01 9.46 -6.11
CA ILE A 466 -4.96 10.29 -6.86
C ILE A 466 -6.29 9.61 -7.11
N GLY A 467 -6.47 8.36 -6.67
CA GLY A 467 -7.74 7.66 -6.73
C GLY A 467 -8.79 8.28 -5.81
N LEU A 468 -10.05 8.26 -6.22
CA LEU A 468 -11.15 8.92 -5.50
C LEU A 468 -11.25 8.46 -4.04
N LYS A 469 -11.22 7.14 -3.81
CA LYS A 469 -11.37 6.57 -2.46
C LYS A 469 -10.24 7.00 -1.52
N GLU A 470 -9.01 6.99 -2.02
CA GLU A 470 -7.83 7.40 -1.27
C GLU A 470 -7.84 8.91 -1.00
N LEU A 471 -8.24 9.73 -1.99
CA LEU A 471 -8.38 11.17 -1.79
C LEU A 471 -9.44 11.50 -0.75
N VAL A 472 -10.59 10.84 -0.80
CA VAL A 472 -11.67 11.03 0.17
C VAL A 472 -11.22 10.61 1.57
N LYS A 473 -10.56 9.48 1.70
CA LYS A 473 -9.97 9.03 2.97
C LYS A 473 -8.93 10.03 3.49
N ASP A 474 -8.01 10.45 2.64
CA ASP A 474 -6.90 11.34 3.02
C ASP A 474 -7.37 12.78 3.34
N LEU A 475 -8.40 13.28 2.68
CA LEU A 475 -8.83 14.68 2.77
C LEU A 475 -10.05 14.91 3.67
N PHE A 476 -10.96 13.94 3.74
CA PHE A 476 -12.20 14.05 4.52
C PHE A 476 -12.26 13.05 5.68
N ASN A 477 -11.30 12.09 5.78
CA ASN A 477 -11.26 11.01 6.76
C ASN A 477 -12.50 10.08 6.71
N ILE A 478 -13.00 9.85 5.49
CA ILE A 478 -14.15 8.97 5.22
C ILE A 478 -13.66 7.78 4.40
N ASP A 479 -13.94 6.58 4.87
CA ASP A 479 -13.66 5.34 4.14
C ASP A 479 -14.83 5.02 3.22
N LEU A 480 -14.68 5.30 1.92
CA LEU A 480 -15.65 4.87 0.92
C LEU A 480 -15.47 3.39 0.59
N GLU A 481 -16.58 2.68 0.45
CA GLU A 481 -16.56 1.26 0.13
C GLU A 481 -15.97 1.01 -1.28
N PRO A 482 -14.94 0.15 -1.42
CA PRO A 482 -14.43 -0.21 -2.73
C PRO A 482 -15.44 -1.06 -3.50
N ILE A 483 -15.56 -0.85 -4.82
CA ILE A 483 -16.45 -1.63 -5.68
C ILE A 483 -16.21 -3.14 -5.58
N THR A 484 -14.96 -3.55 -5.34
CA THR A 484 -14.59 -4.96 -5.21
C THR A 484 -15.20 -5.66 -3.98
N ASN A 485 -15.65 -4.91 -2.97
CA ASN A 485 -16.41 -5.49 -1.85
C ASN A 485 -17.85 -5.80 -2.27
N ILE A 486 -18.39 -5.02 -3.21
CA ILE A 486 -19.75 -5.15 -3.71
C ILE A 486 -19.85 -6.26 -4.76
N ILE A 487 -18.97 -6.25 -5.77
CA ILE A 487 -19.05 -7.18 -6.91
C ILE A 487 -18.08 -8.37 -6.82
N GLY A 488 -17.21 -8.43 -5.81
CA GLY A 488 -16.20 -9.50 -5.66
C GLY A 488 -14.90 -9.22 -6.40
N LYS A 489 -13.94 -10.17 -6.33
CA LYS A 489 -12.60 -10.06 -6.94
C LYS A 489 -12.26 -11.29 -7.78
N GLY A 490 -11.53 -11.08 -8.87
CA GLY A 490 -10.98 -12.16 -9.70
C GLY A 490 -12.07 -13.06 -10.29
N LYS A 491 -11.96 -14.38 -10.09
CA LYS A 491 -12.91 -15.37 -10.68
C LYS A 491 -14.32 -15.33 -10.08
N SER A 492 -14.49 -14.73 -8.93
CA SER A 492 -15.80 -14.57 -8.26
C SER A 492 -16.46 -13.20 -8.53
N GLN A 493 -15.83 -12.37 -9.35
CA GLN A 493 -16.38 -11.07 -9.71
C GLN A 493 -17.60 -11.23 -10.61
N ILE A 494 -18.69 -10.55 -10.26
CA ILE A 494 -19.93 -10.48 -11.04
C ILE A 494 -20.06 -9.10 -11.69
N SER A 495 -20.97 -8.96 -12.65
CA SER A 495 -21.27 -7.65 -13.24
C SER A 495 -21.96 -6.73 -12.23
N ILE A 496 -21.65 -5.42 -12.29
CA ILE A 496 -22.28 -4.43 -11.42
C ILE A 496 -23.80 -4.39 -11.60
N GLY A 497 -24.29 -4.63 -12.81
CA GLY A 497 -25.71 -4.73 -13.12
C GLY A 497 -26.44 -5.92 -12.48
N GLU A 498 -25.73 -6.92 -11.98
CA GLU A 498 -26.32 -8.05 -11.25
C GLU A 498 -26.63 -7.72 -9.78
N LYS A 499 -26.18 -6.55 -9.29
CA LYS A 499 -26.43 -6.09 -7.93
C LYS A 499 -27.72 -5.27 -7.83
N PRO A 500 -28.36 -5.26 -6.66
CA PRO A 500 -29.55 -4.43 -6.41
C PRO A 500 -29.27 -2.93 -6.68
N VAL A 501 -30.22 -2.25 -7.32
CA VAL A 501 -30.11 -0.81 -7.63
C VAL A 501 -29.77 0.02 -6.40
N ASN A 502 -30.37 -0.23 -5.24
CA ASN A 502 -30.13 0.56 -4.03
C ASN A 502 -28.70 0.40 -3.48
N GLU A 503 -28.07 -0.76 -3.67
CA GLU A 503 -26.68 -1.00 -3.26
C GLU A 503 -25.71 -0.21 -4.15
N ILE A 504 -25.91 -0.26 -5.47
CA ILE A 504 -25.09 0.48 -6.44
C ILE A 504 -25.36 1.98 -6.36
N ALA A 505 -26.62 2.40 -6.18
CA ALA A 505 -26.97 3.81 -6.04
C ALA A 505 -26.21 4.48 -4.89
N LYS A 506 -26.12 3.81 -3.74
CA LYS A 506 -25.35 4.31 -2.59
C LYS A 506 -23.86 4.47 -2.93
N TYR A 507 -23.30 3.50 -3.65
CA TYR A 507 -21.91 3.54 -4.09
C TYR A 507 -21.67 4.68 -5.08
N ALA A 508 -22.42 4.72 -6.19
CA ALA A 508 -22.25 5.67 -7.27
C ALA A 508 -22.52 7.14 -6.84
N ILE A 509 -23.55 7.35 -6.01
CA ILE A 509 -23.88 8.68 -5.47
C ILE A 509 -22.74 9.20 -4.59
N ASN A 510 -22.13 8.35 -3.76
CA ASN A 510 -20.96 8.75 -2.98
C ASN A 510 -19.81 9.20 -3.88
N ASP A 511 -19.57 8.50 -5.00
CA ASP A 511 -18.50 8.84 -5.93
C ASP A 511 -18.76 10.21 -6.58
N ALA A 512 -19.96 10.49 -7.07
CA ALA A 512 -20.33 11.80 -7.60
C ALA A 512 -20.29 12.90 -6.52
N TYR A 513 -20.79 12.65 -5.31
CA TYR A 513 -20.83 13.63 -4.23
C TYR A 513 -19.42 14.04 -3.79
N PHE A 514 -18.54 13.07 -3.55
CA PHE A 514 -17.17 13.37 -3.15
C PHE A 514 -16.32 13.93 -4.29
N THR A 515 -16.61 13.58 -5.54
CA THR A 515 -16.03 14.26 -6.70
C THR A 515 -16.35 15.75 -6.69
N TYR A 516 -17.59 16.12 -6.41
CA TYR A 516 -17.98 17.54 -6.26
C TYR A 516 -17.26 18.21 -5.07
N LYS A 517 -17.21 17.57 -3.91
CA LYS A 517 -16.47 18.10 -2.73
C LYS A 517 -14.98 18.27 -3.00
N LEU A 518 -14.35 17.34 -3.71
CA LEU A 518 -12.97 17.45 -4.14
C LEU A 518 -12.74 18.63 -5.08
N LYS A 519 -13.66 18.87 -6.04
CA LYS A 519 -13.59 20.04 -6.92
C LYS A 519 -13.54 21.34 -6.12
N GLN A 520 -14.45 21.53 -5.18
CA GLN A 520 -14.49 22.74 -4.35
C GLN A 520 -13.16 22.98 -3.60
N LYS A 521 -12.51 21.90 -3.14
CA LYS A 521 -11.24 21.96 -2.47
C LYS A 521 -10.09 22.26 -3.43
N PHE A 522 -10.02 21.53 -4.55
CA PHE A 522 -8.91 21.63 -5.50
C PHE A 522 -8.92 22.93 -6.30
N ASP A 523 -10.08 23.51 -6.57
CA ASP A 523 -10.21 24.82 -7.21
C ASP A 523 -9.46 25.92 -6.43
N ASN A 524 -9.63 25.94 -5.11
CA ASN A 524 -8.89 26.83 -4.24
C ASN A 524 -7.38 26.49 -4.17
N GLU A 525 -7.03 25.21 -4.15
CA GLU A 525 -5.63 24.79 -4.06
C GLU A 525 -4.87 25.04 -5.38
N LEU A 526 -5.48 24.84 -6.54
CA LEU A 526 -4.90 25.18 -7.85
C LEU A 526 -4.64 26.69 -7.95
N SER A 527 -5.59 27.51 -7.51
CA SER A 527 -5.43 28.97 -7.49
C SER A 527 -4.29 29.41 -6.56
N ASN A 528 -4.23 28.87 -5.35
CA ASN A 528 -3.20 29.20 -4.36
C ASN A 528 -1.77 28.78 -4.80
N ASN A 529 -1.67 27.76 -5.65
CA ASN A 529 -0.39 27.26 -6.18
C ASN A 529 -0.07 27.79 -7.59
N ASN A 530 -0.89 28.71 -8.15
CA ASN A 530 -0.75 29.26 -9.51
C ASN A 530 -0.76 28.20 -10.62
N LEU A 531 -1.55 27.13 -10.45
CA LEU A 531 -1.62 26.00 -11.38
C LEU A 531 -2.82 26.09 -12.35
N ASN A 532 -3.73 27.06 -12.17
CA ASN A 532 -4.93 27.19 -13.00
C ASN A 532 -4.61 27.26 -14.49
N LYS A 533 -3.60 28.03 -14.88
CA LYS A 533 -3.22 28.16 -16.29
C LYS A 533 -2.78 26.81 -16.89
N LEU A 534 -1.98 26.02 -16.16
CA LEU A 534 -1.59 24.69 -16.60
C LEU A 534 -2.79 23.75 -16.67
N PHE A 535 -3.64 23.78 -15.66
CA PHE A 535 -4.85 22.97 -15.61
C PHE A 535 -5.81 23.30 -16.76
N ASP A 536 -6.22 24.56 -16.92
CA ASP A 536 -7.27 24.98 -17.85
C ASP A 536 -6.80 25.04 -19.32
N GLU A 537 -5.55 25.51 -19.56
CA GLU A 537 -5.06 25.75 -20.92
C GLU A 537 -4.35 24.55 -21.56
N LEU A 538 -3.87 23.60 -20.75
CA LEU A 538 -3.17 22.43 -21.25
C LEU A 538 -3.89 21.13 -20.89
N GLU A 539 -3.98 20.78 -19.62
CA GLU A 539 -4.42 19.47 -19.17
C GLU A 539 -5.86 19.16 -19.57
N ILE A 540 -6.78 20.07 -19.28
CA ILE A 540 -8.20 19.88 -19.63
C ILE A 540 -8.41 19.87 -21.15
N LYS A 541 -7.66 20.69 -21.91
CA LYS A 541 -7.77 20.72 -23.37
C LYS A 541 -7.22 19.50 -24.08
N LEU A 542 -6.37 18.72 -23.43
CA LEU A 542 -5.87 17.45 -23.96
C LEU A 542 -6.94 16.35 -23.90
N ILE A 543 -7.87 16.39 -22.94
CA ILE A 543 -8.86 15.33 -22.73
C ILE A 543 -9.68 15.03 -24.00
N PRO A 544 -10.35 16.00 -24.65
CA PRO A 544 -11.14 15.72 -25.85
C PRO A 544 -10.28 15.17 -27.00
N ILE A 545 -9.02 15.58 -27.11
CA ILE A 545 -8.07 15.08 -28.12
C ILE A 545 -7.78 13.60 -27.86
N LEU A 546 -7.48 13.24 -26.61
CA LEU A 546 -7.20 11.87 -26.22
C LEU A 546 -8.43 10.96 -26.42
N ILE A 547 -9.62 11.44 -26.08
CA ILE A 547 -10.88 10.72 -26.30
C ILE A 547 -11.10 10.49 -27.79
N GLN A 548 -10.89 11.49 -28.64
CA GLN A 548 -11.00 11.34 -30.08
C GLN A 548 -10.01 10.31 -30.62
N MET A 549 -8.73 10.38 -30.19
CA MET A 549 -7.72 9.40 -30.59
C MET A 549 -8.09 7.97 -30.18
N GLN A 550 -8.64 7.77 -28.98
CA GLN A 550 -9.11 6.47 -28.50
C GLN A 550 -10.31 5.96 -29.28
N SER A 551 -11.25 6.85 -29.60
CA SER A 551 -12.45 6.51 -30.38
C SER A 551 -12.14 6.14 -31.83
N GLU A 552 -11.21 6.87 -32.46
CA GLU A 552 -10.77 6.58 -33.83
C GLU A 552 -9.90 5.31 -33.92
N GLY A 553 -9.10 5.05 -32.86
CA GLY A 553 -8.21 3.91 -32.75
C GLY A 553 -7.09 3.93 -33.78
N MET A 554 -6.44 2.75 -33.97
CA MET A 554 -5.37 2.56 -34.94
C MET A 554 -5.83 1.59 -36.03
N PRO A 555 -5.75 1.93 -37.32
CA PRO A 555 -6.11 1.04 -38.40
C PRO A 555 -5.12 -0.16 -38.47
N ILE A 556 -5.65 -1.35 -38.51
CA ILE A 556 -4.88 -2.60 -38.66
C ILE A 556 -5.18 -3.24 -40.01
N ASN A 557 -4.13 -3.61 -40.74
CA ASN A 557 -4.28 -4.39 -41.95
C ASN A 557 -4.46 -5.87 -41.59
N LEU A 558 -5.71 -6.32 -41.54
CA LEU A 558 -6.03 -7.70 -41.18
C LEU A 558 -5.46 -8.72 -42.14
N ASN A 559 -5.33 -8.42 -43.45
CA ASN A 559 -4.76 -9.32 -44.42
C ASN A 559 -3.27 -9.58 -44.14
N LEU A 560 -2.51 -8.49 -43.92
CA LEU A 560 -1.09 -8.59 -43.55
C LEU A 560 -0.91 -9.31 -42.21
N LEU A 561 -1.79 -9.06 -41.23
CA LEU A 561 -1.74 -9.73 -39.94
C LEU A 561 -1.93 -11.24 -40.08
N ASN A 562 -2.92 -11.67 -40.90
CA ASN A 562 -3.17 -13.08 -41.21
C ASN A 562 -2.00 -13.73 -41.99
N GLU A 563 -1.40 -13.02 -42.93
CA GLU A 563 -0.21 -13.49 -43.64
C GLU A 563 0.95 -13.72 -42.68
N LEU A 564 1.24 -12.73 -41.79
CA LEU A 564 2.27 -12.87 -40.78
C LEU A 564 1.99 -13.98 -39.79
N GLN A 565 0.74 -14.15 -39.37
CA GLN A 565 0.33 -15.24 -38.49
C GLN A 565 0.64 -16.60 -39.15
N ASN A 566 0.26 -16.79 -40.41
CA ASN A 566 0.53 -18.01 -41.14
C ASN A 566 2.03 -18.25 -41.33
N GLU A 567 2.79 -17.21 -41.65
CA GLU A 567 4.26 -17.30 -41.76
C GLU A 567 4.88 -17.75 -40.44
N PHE A 568 4.49 -17.14 -39.32
CA PHE A 568 5.01 -17.51 -37.99
C PHE A 568 4.60 -18.92 -37.57
N LEU A 569 3.36 -19.33 -37.81
CA LEU A 569 2.92 -20.69 -37.55
C LEU A 569 3.74 -21.72 -38.35
N ASN A 570 4.01 -21.46 -39.63
CA ASN A 570 4.85 -22.31 -40.45
C ASN A 570 6.29 -22.40 -39.92
N LYS A 571 6.86 -21.25 -39.49
CA LYS A 571 8.19 -21.22 -38.88
C LYS A 571 8.24 -21.99 -37.56
N ILE A 572 7.24 -21.78 -36.69
CA ILE A 572 7.11 -22.54 -35.43
C ILE A 572 7.04 -24.04 -35.70
N ASN A 573 6.12 -24.48 -36.56
CA ASN A 573 5.99 -25.89 -36.93
C ASN A 573 7.29 -26.46 -37.48
N THR A 574 8.02 -25.70 -38.29
CA THR A 574 9.30 -26.15 -38.85
C THR A 574 10.34 -26.33 -37.73
N ILE A 575 10.43 -25.36 -36.80
CA ILE A 575 11.35 -25.45 -35.66
C ILE A 575 10.98 -26.62 -34.74
N GLU A 576 9.70 -26.80 -34.44
CA GLU A 576 9.23 -27.90 -33.61
C GLU A 576 9.55 -29.27 -34.26
N ASN A 577 9.28 -29.44 -35.56
CA ASN A 577 9.59 -30.66 -36.29
C ASN A 577 11.11 -30.93 -36.36
N ASN A 578 11.93 -29.91 -36.61
CA ASN A 578 13.38 -30.02 -36.59
C ASN A 578 13.90 -30.40 -35.19
N THR A 579 13.35 -29.79 -34.16
CA THR A 579 13.70 -30.09 -32.76
C THR A 579 13.29 -31.53 -32.41
N LYS A 580 12.07 -31.96 -32.79
CA LYS A 580 11.59 -33.32 -32.56
C LYS A 580 12.49 -34.36 -33.26
N SER A 581 12.93 -34.07 -34.50
CA SER A 581 13.84 -34.96 -35.23
C SER A 581 15.24 -35.06 -34.62
N LEU A 582 15.75 -33.98 -34.06
CA LEU A 582 17.05 -33.93 -33.35
C LEU A 582 17.01 -34.68 -32.01
N ILE A 583 15.92 -34.51 -31.24
CA ILE A 583 15.79 -35.02 -29.87
C ILE A 583 15.19 -36.43 -29.87
N GLN A 584 14.46 -36.82 -30.92
CA GLN A 584 13.70 -38.06 -31.07
C GLN A 584 12.60 -38.28 -30.01
N GLU A 585 12.07 -37.17 -29.47
CA GLU A 585 10.99 -37.13 -28.47
C GLU A 585 10.07 -35.97 -28.73
N GLU A 586 8.81 -36.09 -28.28
CA GLU A 586 7.86 -34.99 -28.26
C GLU A 586 8.11 -34.13 -27.01
N ILE A 587 8.29 -32.83 -27.21
CA ILE A 587 8.56 -31.86 -26.14
C ILE A 587 7.74 -30.61 -26.37
N ASN A 588 7.28 -30.03 -25.28
CA ASN A 588 6.74 -28.70 -25.30
C ASN A 588 7.89 -27.69 -25.13
N LEU A 589 8.30 -27.06 -26.25
CA LEU A 589 9.37 -26.03 -26.25
C LEU A 589 9.03 -24.80 -25.42
N ASN A 590 7.74 -24.55 -25.12
CA ASN A 590 7.29 -23.49 -24.21
C ASN A 590 7.37 -23.88 -22.72
N SER A 591 7.83 -25.08 -22.39
CA SER A 591 8.06 -25.53 -21.02
C SER A 591 9.54 -25.39 -20.64
N PRO A 592 9.93 -24.37 -19.86
CA PRO A 592 11.32 -24.19 -19.42
C PRO A 592 11.88 -25.41 -18.71
N GLN A 593 11.03 -26.14 -17.98
CA GLN A 593 11.42 -27.35 -17.25
C GLN A 593 11.78 -28.52 -18.20
N GLN A 594 10.96 -28.76 -19.21
CA GLN A 594 11.23 -29.82 -20.21
C GLN A 594 12.46 -29.45 -21.05
N LEU A 595 12.54 -28.21 -21.49
CA LEU A 595 13.66 -27.70 -22.25
C LEU A 595 14.98 -27.77 -21.45
N SER A 596 14.99 -27.37 -20.19
CA SER A 596 16.13 -27.51 -19.30
C SER A 596 16.63 -28.95 -19.18
N LYS A 597 15.69 -29.89 -19.01
CA LYS A 597 16.03 -31.31 -18.89
C LYS A 597 16.70 -31.83 -20.15
N ILE A 598 16.21 -31.45 -21.31
CA ILE A 598 16.79 -31.88 -22.58
C ILE A 598 18.16 -31.25 -22.82
N LEU A 599 18.28 -29.94 -22.68
CA LEU A 599 19.53 -29.23 -22.97
C LEU A 599 20.66 -29.67 -22.03
N PHE A 600 20.39 -29.79 -20.73
CA PHE A 600 21.44 -29.95 -19.73
C PHE A 600 21.58 -31.36 -19.18
N GLU A 601 20.53 -32.19 -19.24
CA GLU A 601 20.61 -33.58 -18.76
C GLU A 601 20.77 -34.60 -19.93
N LYS A 602 20.07 -34.40 -21.08
CA LYS A 602 20.12 -35.33 -22.20
C LYS A 602 21.23 -34.99 -23.21
N LEU A 603 21.34 -33.73 -23.60
CA LEU A 603 22.36 -33.23 -24.53
C LEU A 603 23.66 -32.86 -23.84
N ASN A 604 23.71 -32.86 -22.49
CA ASN A 604 24.89 -32.57 -21.68
C ASN A 604 25.58 -31.22 -22.06
N LEU A 605 24.82 -30.20 -22.41
CA LEU A 605 25.37 -28.90 -22.69
C LEU A 605 25.96 -28.26 -21.40
N SER A 606 27.03 -27.47 -21.56
CA SER A 606 27.67 -26.79 -20.42
C SER A 606 26.66 -25.91 -19.67
N THR A 607 26.67 -26.06 -18.35
CA THR A 607 25.87 -25.24 -17.42
C THR A 607 26.68 -24.10 -16.79
N GLU A 608 27.90 -23.88 -17.26
CA GLU A 608 28.78 -22.82 -16.76
C GLU A 608 28.14 -21.46 -17.02
N ASN A 609 28.03 -20.63 -15.97
CA ASN A 609 27.37 -19.31 -15.96
C ASN A 609 25.84 -19.35 -16.16
N ILE A 610 25.18 -20.51 -16.10
CA ILE A 610 23.71 -20.60 -16.20
C ILE A 610 23.08 -20.67 -14.82
N LYS A 611 22.16 -19.72 -14.54
CA LYS A 611 21.45 -19.66 -13.28
C LYS A 611 20.57 -20.89 -13.05
N LYS A 612 20.75 -21.58 -11.94
CA LYS A 612 19.89 -22.69 -11.52
C LYS A 612 18.64 -22.16 -10.83
N THR A 613 17.47 -22.59 -11.27
CA THR A 613 16.16 -22.26 -10.71
C THR A 613 15.56 -23.47 -9.98
N LYS A 614 14.42 -23.30 -9.31
CA LYS A 614 13.69 -24.41 -8.68
C LYS A 614 13.21 -25.48 -9.68
N LEU A 615 13.09 -25.15 -10.95
CA LEU A 615 12.58 -26.00 -12.03
C LEU A 615 13.69 -26.55 -12.95
N GLY A 616 14.95 -26.27 -12.66
CA GLY A 616 16.11 -26.65 -13.48
C GLY A 616 16.97 -25.44 -13.84
N TYR A 617 17.92 -25.61 -14.75
CA TYR A 617 18.72 -24.49 -15.25
C TYR A 617 17.89 -23.54 -16.10
N SER A 618 18.20 -22.25 -16.07
CA SER A 618 17.50 -21.25 -16.89
C SER A 618 17.71 -21.53 -18.38
N THR A 619 16.65 -21.41 -19.15
CA THR A 619 16.63 -21.61 -20.61
C THR A 619 16.29 -20.33 -21.37
N GLY A 620 16.25 -19.16 -20.65
CA GLY A 620 15.95 -17.85 -21.21
C GLY A 620 17.10 -16.88 -21.07
#